data_0fe6562eedde5019a19baaf0e0172208
#
_entry.id   0fe6562eedde5019a19baaf0e0172208
#
_cell.length_a   1.000
_cell.length_b   1.000
_cell.length_c   1.000
_cell.angle_alpha   90.00
_cell.angle_beta   90.00
_cell.angle_gamma   90.00
#
_symmetry.space_group_name_H-M   'P 1'
#
loop_
_entity.id
_entity.type
_entity.pdbx_description
1 polymer ?
#
loop_
_entity_poly.entity_id
_entity_poly.type
_entity_poly.pdbx_seq_one_letter_code
_entity_poly.pdbx_strand_id
1 'polypeptide(L)'
;QNLGLKAIEDLRILNRYDVSGLSGEEFEAAARTILSEPNVDNVYDENYKISSEYHVFATEFLPGQYDQRADSASQCVQLLTQGERPQVAYAKVIAVKGDLSEEEMEKIKNYIVNPVESRLASMEKPETLDMKIDVPADVKRVTGMISWSDEELRKYYGTMGFAMTFEDLAFCRDYFRDEEHRDPSVTELRVIDTYWSDHCRHTTFLTRLNNIEIEKGKLSGAIEKALGEYFAAREELYKGKDKPVSLMDMAVIGAKYLKKHGMVDDLDESDEINACSIEVPVTIDGKTEQWLVQFKNETHNHPTEIEPFGGAATCLGGAIRDPLSGRAYVYQAMRVTGSGDPTVPFKDTMKGKLPTRKITTGAAAGYSSYGNQIGLATGQVTELYDPGYVAKRMEIGAVIGASPKANVKRFEPKPGDIIVLLGGATGRDGCGGATGSSKAHTLESIEVCGAEVQKGNPPTERKIQRLFRDPEVSTLIKRCNDIGAGGVCVAIGALA
;
A
#
# COMPACT_ATOMS: atom_id res chain seq x y z
N GLN A 1 7.58 -0.14 29.05
CA GLN A 1 8.63 -1.17 29.03
C GLN A 1 9.65 -0.89 27.92
N ASN A 2 9.21 -0.63 26.67
CA ASN A 2 10.11 -0.45 25.52
C ASN A 2 11.06 0.75 25.68
N LEU A 3 10.60 1.82 26.31
CA LEU A 3 11.39 3.02 26.59
C LEU A 3 12.23 2.94 27.86
N GLY A 4 12.16 1.84 28.61
CA GLY A 4 12.87 1.65 29.86
C GLY A 4 12.34 2.52 31.02
N LEU A 5 11.20 3.18 30.85
CA LEU A 5 10.56 4.03 31.86
C LEU A 5 9.91 3.16 32.93
N LYS A 6 10.32 3.37 34.18
CA LYS A 6 9.83 2.58 35.34
C LYS A 6 8.80 3.35 36.19
N ALA A 7 8.72 4.67 36.01
CA ALA A 7 7.87 5.55 36.79
C ALA A 7 6.39 5.59 36.34
N ILE A 8 6.02 4.90 35.28
CA ILE A 8 4.64 4.85 34.79
C ILE A 8 3.82 3.95 35.71
N GLU A 9 2.80 4.53 36.35
CA GLU A 9 1.89 3.88 37.28
C GLU A 9 0.59 3.42 36.60
N ASP A 10 0.03 4.28 35.72
CA ASP A 10 -1.20 4.00 34.98
C ASP A 10 -1.14 4.62 33.58
N LEU A 11 -1.84 3.99 32.65
CA LEU A 11 -1.99 4.43 31.27
C LEU A 11 -3.43 4.27 30.82
N ARG A 12 -4.03 5.36 30.36
CA ARG A 12 -5.37 5.36 29.77
C ARG A 12 -5.32 5.82 28.34
N ILE A 13 -6.09 5.16 27.49
CA ILE A 13 -6.28 5.53 26.10
C ILE A 13 -7.76 5.76 25.88
N LEU A 14 -8.11 6.97 25.41
CA LEU A 14 -9.48 7.33 25.08
C LEU A 14 -9.58 7.58 23.57
N ASN A 15 -10.66 7.09 22.98
CA ASN A 15 -11.01 7.41 21.60
C ASN A 15 -11.87 8.67 21.61
N ARG A 16 -11.38 9.79 21.07
CA ARG A 16 -12.14 11.03 20.91
C ARG A 16 -12.74 11.09 19.53
N TYR A 17 -14.03 11.33 19.46
CA TYR A 17 -14.75 11.62 18.25
C TYR A 17 -15.32 13.02 18.33
N ASP A 18 -14.95 13.89 17.40
CA ASP A 18 -15.56 15.18 17.18
C ASP A 18 -16.56 15.02 16.04
N VAL A 19 -17.84 15.34 16.29
CA VAL A 19 -18.94 15.05 15.35
C VAL A 19 -19.72 16.31 15.06
N SER A 20 -20.05 16.54 13.80
CA SER A 20 -20.85 17.67 13.33
C SER A 20 -21.94 17.21 12.35
N GLY A 21 -23.08 17.92 12.34
CA GLY A 21 -24.18 17.65 11.41
C GLY A 21 -25.23 16.67 11.92
N LEU A 22 -25.35 16.50 13.25
CA LEU A 22 -26.38 15.68 13.89
C LEU A 22 -27.23 16.50 14.84
N SER A 23 -28.49 16.11 15.02
CA SER A 23 -29.31 16.55 16.15
C SER A 23 -28.85 15.92 17.46
N GLY A 24 -29.29 16.46 18.60
CA GLY A 24 -28.94 15.90 19.90
C GLY A 24 -29.38 14.43 20.08
N GLU A 25 -30.57 14.07 19.59
CA GLU A 25 -31.10 12.71 19.66
C GLU A 25 -30.31 11.75 18.79
N GLU A 26 -29.95 12.14 17.56
CA GLU A 26 -29.13 11.35 16.65
C GLU A 26 -27.72 11.14 17.22
N PHE A 27 -27.13 12.18 17.82
CA PHE A 27 -25.83 12.08 18.47
C PHE A 27 -25.83 11.11 19.64
N GLU A 28 -26.84 11.19 20.54
CA GLU A 28 -26.99 10.25 21.67
C GLU A 28 -27.15 8.80 21.20
N ALA A 29 -27.93 8.57 20.13
CA ALA A 29 -28.07 7.25 19.55
C ALA A 29 -26.73 6.77 18.95
N ALA A 30 -26.05 7.62 18.19
CA ALA A 30 -24.74 7.30 17.60
C ALA A 30 -23.67 7.03 18.64
N ALA A 31 -23.62 7.82 19.73
CA ALA A 31 -22.65 7.65 20.80
C ALA A 31 -22.73 6.27 21.44
N ARG A 32 -23.94 5.74 21.61
CA ARG A 32 -24.20 4.45 22.26
C ARG A 32 -24.12 3.23 21.35
N THR A 33 -24.25 3.40 20.03
CA THR A 33 -24.36 2.27 19.10
C THR A 33 -23.23 2.19 18.07
N ILE A 34 -22.60 3.32 17.74
CA ILE A 34 -21.58 3.42 16.69
C ILE A 34 -20.22 3.83 17.25
N LEU A 35 -20.20 4.86 18.14
CA LEU A 35 -18.96 5.44 18.63
C LEU A 35 -18.40 4.72 19.86
N SER A 36 -19.14 3.78 20.42
CA SER A 36 -18.76 2.98 21.59
C SER A 36 -19.31 1.56 21.52
N GLU A 37 -18.68 0.66 22.25
CA GLU A 37 -19.15 -0.70 22.56
C GLU A 37 -19.71 -0.71 24.00
N PRO A 38 -21.04 -0.70 24.20
CA PRO A 38 -21.65 -0.50 25.52
C PRO A 38 -21.22 -1.48 26.61
N ASN A 39 -20.77 -2.69 26.20
CA ASN A 39 -20.34 -3.73 27.14
C ASN A 39 -18.86 -3.63 27.54
N VAL A 40 -18.09 -2.77 26.84
CA VAL A 40 -16.63 -2.70 26.97
C VAL A 40 -16.18 -1.28 27.28
N ASP A 41 -16.84 -0.27 26.68
CA ASP A 41 -16.42 1.13 26.75
C ASP A 41 -17.21 1.91 27.79
N ASN A 42 -16.53 2.84 28.45
CA ASN A 42 -17.16 3.93 29.17
C ASN A 42 -17.27 5.13 28.23
N VAL A 43 -18.47 5.67 28.09
CA VAL A 43 -18.72 6.85 27.25
C VAL A 43 -18.72 8.10 28.14
N TYR A 44 -18.01 9.11 27.68
CA TYR A 44 -17.91 10.40 28.35
C TYR A 44 -18.34 11.50 27.36
N ASP A 45 -18.95 12.55 27.89
CA ASP A 45 -19.26 13.74 27.10
C ASP A 45 -18.04 14.69 26.94
N GLU A 46 -18.21 15.77 26.22
CA GLU A 46 -17.17 16.77 25.97
C GLU A 46 -16.67 17.49 27.24
N ASN A 47 -17.42 17.40 28.37
CA ASN A 47 -17.09 18.02 29.63
C ASN A 47 -16.22 17.11 30.53
N TYR A 48 -15.95 15.87 30.09
CA TYR A 48 -15.15 14.93 30.86
C TYR A 48 -13.74 15.48 31.13
N LYS A 49 -13.38 15.55 32.41
CA LYS A 49 -12.05 16.00 32.83
C LYS A 49 -11.21 14.82 33.30
N ILE A 50 -10.10 14.61 32.64
CA ILE A 50 -9.08 13.68 33.12
C ILE A 50 -8.42 14.29 34.36
N SER A 51 -8.18 13.46 35.39
CA SER A 51 -7.53 13.93 36.63
C SER A 51 -6.19 14.61 36.34
N SER A 52 -5.89 15.67 37.10
CA SER A 52 -4.62 16.41 37.00
C SER A 52 -3.38 15.59 37.39
N GLU A 53 -3.55 14.39 37.92
CA GLU A 53 -2.47 13.44 38.15
C GLU A 53 -1.90 12.80 36.87
N TYR A 54 -2.59 12.99 35.74
CA TYR A 54 -2.16 12.46 34.45
C TYR A 54 -1.53 13.55 33.59
N HIS A 55 -0.45 13.20 32.95
CA HIS A 55 0.06 13.91 31.78
C HIS A 55 -0.76 13.49 30.56
N VAL A 56 -1.41 14.45 29.90
CA VAL A 56 -2.36 14.17 28.83
C VAL A 56 -1.89 14.78 27.52
N PHE A 57 -1.98 14.05 26.43
CA PHE A 57 -1.82 14.56 25.09
C PHE A 57 -2.68 13.76 24.11
N ALA A 58 -2.95 14.32 22.95
CA ALA A 58 -3.71 13.63 21.91
C ALA A 58 -2.90 13.52 20.62
N THR A 59 -3.25 12.51 19.81
CA THR A 59 -2.68 12.31 18.47
C THR A 59 -3.79 12.16 17.46
N GLU A 60 -3.59 12.73 16.26
CA GLU A 60 -4.49 12.65 15.11
C GLU A 60 -3.70 12.37 13.84
N PHE A 61 -4.36 11.92 12.78
CA PHE A 61 -3.72 11.81 11.47
C PHE A 61 -3.38 13.18 10.89
N LEU A 62 -2.33 13.21 10.04
CA LEU A 62 -1.97 14.42 9.31
C LEU A 62 -3.11 14.83 8.36
N PRO A 63 -3.30 16.15 8.11
CA PRO A 63 -4.26 16.61 7.12
C PRO A 63 -4.02 15.98 5.76
N GLY A 64 -5.09 15.45 5.15
CA GLY A 64 -5.02 14.75 3.86
C GLY A 64 -4.69 13.25 3.96
N GLN A 65 -4.40 12.72 5.15
CA GLN A 65 -4.34 11.28 5.41
C GLN A 65 -5.76 10.73 5.58
N TYR A 66 -5.99 9.54 5.06
CA TYR A 66 -7.28 8.85 5.23
C TYR A 66 -7.40 8.28 6.66
N ASP A 67 -8.39 8.78 7.40
CA ASP A 67 -8.74 8.25 8.71
C ASP A 67 -9.89 7.25 8.58
N GLN A 68 -9.51 5.97 8.55
CA GLN A 68 -10.46 4.87 8.41
C GLN A 68 -11.49 4.82 9.55
N ARG A 69 -11.10 5.17 10.79
CA ARG A 69 -12.00 5.12 11.94
C ARG A 69 -13.04 6.23 11.85
N ALA A 70 -12.63 7.45 11.53
CA ALA A 70 -13.53 8.58 11.33
C ALA A 70 -14.47 8.34 10.16
N ASP A 71 -13.96 7.84 9.02
CA ASP A 71 -14.74 7.53 7.83
C ASP A 71 -15.78 6.43 8.09
N SER A 72 -15.38 5.34 8.74
CA SER A 72 -16.29 4.25 9.09
C SER A 72 -17.37 4.69 10.09
N ALA A 73 -17.00 5.49 11.10
CA ALA A 73 -17.96 6.05 12.04
C ALA A 73 -19.00 6.92 11.33
N SER A 74 -18.55 7.83 10.46
CA SER A 74 -19.41 8.68 9.64
C SER A 74 -20.39 7.87 8.77
N GLN A 75 -19.91 6.80 8.10
CA GLN A 75 -20.77 5.92 7.30
C GLN A 75 -21.79 5.17 8.16
N CYS A 76 -21.37 4.62 9.30
CA CYS A 76 -22.27 3.89 10.19
C CYS A 76 -23.36 4.80 10.79
N VAL A 77 -22.98 6.04 11.15
CA VAL A 77 -23.97 7.03 11.64
C VAL A 77 -24.96 7.39 10.55
N GLN A 78 -24.51 7.59 9.30
CA GLN A 78 -25.42 7.81 8.19
C GLN A 78 -26.43 6.66 8.01
N LEU A 79 -25.96 5.42 8.15
CA LEU A 79 -26.84 4.25 8.07
C LEU A 79 -27.84 4.18 9.24
N LEU A 80 -27.42 4.60 10.43
CA LEU A 80 -28.28 4.64 11.61
C LEU A 80 -29.38 5.69 11.49
N THR A 81 -29.01 6.90 11.06
CA THR A 81 -29.94 8.05 10.98
C THR A 81 -30.75 8.08 9.70
N GLN A 82 -30.32 7.39 8.63
CA GLN A 82 -30.89 7.46 7.28
C GLN A 82 -30.87 8.90 6.71
N GLY A 83 -30.03 9.77 7.28
CA GLY A 83 -29.90 11.18 6.92
C GLY A 83 -28.66 11.46 6.08
N GLU A 84 -28.24 12.73 6.09
CA GLU A 84 -26.99 13.13 5.48
C GLU A 84 -25.78 12.55 6.24
N ARG A 85 -24.70 12.39 5.54
CA ARG A 85 -23.47 11.87 6.14
C ARG A 85 -22.83 12.92 7.06
N PRO A 86 -22.70 12.67 8.38
CA PRO A 86 -22.11 13.62 9.30
C PRO A 86 -20.59 13.74 9.08
N GLN A 87 -20.03 14.87 9.45
CA GLN A 87 -18.58 15.01 9.56
C GLN A 87 -18.13 14.39 10.88
N VAL A 88 -17.09 13.56 10.83
CA VAL A 88 -16.46 12.94 12.01
C VAL A 88 -14.96 13.12 11.90
N ALA A 89 -14.34 13.61 12.96
CA ALA A 89 -12.90 13.58 13.15
C ALA A 89 -12.57 12.68 14.35
N TYR A 90 -11.40 12.06 14.30
CA TYR A 90 -10.97 11.14 15.35
C TYR A 90 -9.59 11.53 15.88
N ALA A 91 -9.44 11.47 17.18
CA ALA A 91 -8.15 11.60 17.86
C ALA A 91 -8.03 10.56 18.98
N LYS A 92 -6.82 10.10 19.21
CA LYS A 92 -6.49 9.22 20.32
C LYS A 92 -5.93 10.06 21.47
N VAL A 93 -6.62 10.13 22.59
CA VAL A 93 -6.16 10.80 23.79
C VAL A 93 -5.41 9.80 24.67
N ILE A 94 -4.23 10.17 25.11
CA ILE A 94 -3.31 9.35 25.88
C ILE A 94 -3.07 10.07 27.22
N ALA A 95 -3.42 9.41 28.31
CA ALA A 95 -3.23 9.92 29.66
C ALA A 95 -2.26 8.98 30.41
N VAL A 96 -1.12 9.51 30.81
CA VAL A 96 -0.05 8.78 31.50
C VAL A 96 0.06 9.29 32.93
N LYS A 97 -0.07 8.41 33.93
CA LYS A 97 0.17 8.72 35.32
C LYS A 97 1.55 8.21 35.73
N GLY A 98 2.28 9.02 36.49
CA GLY A 98 3.58 8.69 37.04
C GLY A 98 4.42 9.92 37.28
N ASP A 99 5.49 9.77 38.05
CA ASP A 99 6.50 10.82 38.27
C ASP A 99 7.45 10.86 37.06
N LEU A 100 7.03 11.57 36.02
CA LEU A 100 7.72 11.66 34.71
C LEU A 100 8.23 13.07 34.46
N SER A 101 9.50 13.17 34.12
CA SER A 101 10.09 14.41 33.66
C SER A 101 9.56 14.83 32.28
N GLU A 102 9.71 16.11 31.92
CA GLU A 102 9.36 16.60 30.60
C GLU A 102 10.11 15.84 29.49
N GLU A 103 11.38 15.50 29.71
CA GLU A 103 12.20 14.73 28.77
C GLU A 103 11.63 13.32 28.56
N GLU A 104 11.16 12.66 29.62
CA GLU A 104 10.53 11.36 29.53
C GLU A 104 9.17 11.41 28.82
N MET A 105 8.39 12.47 29.07
CA MET A 105 7.15 12.71 28.32
C MET A 105 7.39 12.97 26.84
N GLU A 106 8.43 13.72 26.48
CA GLU A 106 8.80 13.91 25.07
C GLU A 106 9.27 12.59 24.41
N LYS A 107 9.98 11.73 25.14
CA LYS A 107 10.33 10.38 24.67
C LYS A 107 9.07 9.54 24.40
N ILE A 108 8.05 9.64 25.26
CA ILE A 108 6.76 8.95 25.07
C ILE A 108 6.05 9.47 23.82
N LYS A 109 5.93 10.78 23.67
CA LYS A 109 5.28 11.40 22.50
C LYS A 109 5.99 11.00 21.20
N ASN A 110 7.31 11.11 21.15
CA ASN A 110 8.13 10.73 19.98
C ASN A 110 8.07 9.24 19.66
N TYR A 111 7.83 8.39 20.65
CA TYR A 111 7.60 6.96 20.42
C TYR A 111 6.22 6.68 19.82
N ILE A 112 5.20 7.42 20.26
CA ILE A 112 3.80 7.20 19.85
C ILE A 112 3.52 7.85 18.50
N VAL A 113 3.88 9.11 18.34
CA VAL A 113 3.68 9.87 17.09
C VAL A 113 4.63 9.34 16.01
N ASN A 114 4.06 8.96 14.89
CA ASN A 114 4.83 8.70 13.68
C ASN A 114 4.64 9.89 12.72
N PRO A 115 5.65 10.71 12.47
CA PRO A 115 5.52 11.94 11.69
C PRO A 115 5.12 11.69 10.22
N VAL A 116 5.22 10.46 9.73
CA VAL A 116 4.76 10.07 8.39
C VAL A 116 3.23 10.08 8.30
N GLU A 117 2.52 9.76 9.39
CA GLU A 117 1.06 9.59 9.39
C GLU A 117 0.31 10.48 10.37
N SER A 118 0.97 10.89 11.48
CA SER A 118 0.29 11.48 12.63
C SER A 118 1.04 12.67 13.23
N ARG A 119 0.31 13.47 13.99
CA ARG A 119 0.81 14.61 14.74
C ARG A 119 0.14 14.71 16.10
N LEU A 120 0.63 15.58 16.97
CA LEU A 120 -0.08 15.95 18.19
C LEU A 120 -1.36 16.72 17.82
N ALA A 121 -2.47 16.33 18.43
CA ALA A 121 -3.76 16.99 18.27
C ALA A 121 -4.00 18.02 19.37
N SER A 122 -4.78 19.06 19.09
CA SER A 122 -5.29 19.97 20.12
C SER A 122 -6.21 19.23 21.09
N MET A 123 -6.13 19.58 22.38
CA MET A 123 -7.08 19.12 23.40
C MET A 123 -8.34 20.00 23.47
N GLU A 124 -8.35 21.13 22.78
CA GLU A 124 -9.49 22.03 22.74
C GLU A 124 -10.54 21.51 21.74
N LYS A 125 -11.82 21.76 22.03
CA LYS A 125 -12.91 21.46 21.10
C LYS A 125 -12.77 22.34 19.86
N PRO A 126 -12.76 21.75 18.64
CA PRO A 126 -12.68 22.54 17.42
C PRO A 126 -14.00 23.31 17.19
N GLU A 127 -13.90 24.53 16.66
CA GLU A 127 -15.07 25.33 16.27
C GLU A 127 -15.79 24.77 15.04
N THR A 128 -15.04 24.13 14.14
CA THR A 128 -15.53 23.47 12.93
C THR A 128 -14.67 22.26 12.60
N LEU A 129 -15.27 21.27 11.97
CA LEU A 129 -14.58 20.10 11.40
C LEU A 129 -14.19 20.33 9.93
N ASP A 130 -14.55 21.46 9.35
CA ASP A 130 -14.16 21.79 7.99
C ASP A 130 -12.64 21.93 7.89
N MET A 131 -12.04 21.12 7.02
CA MET A 131 -10.62 21.27 6.74
C MET A 131 -10.38 22.58 5.97
N LYS A 132 -9.64 23.50 6.59
CA LYS A 132 -9.09 24.65 5.86
C LYS A 132 -7.99 24.14 4.94
N ILE A 133 -8.32 23.98 3.67
CA ILE A 133 -7.37 23.60 2.63
C ILE A 133 -7.04 24.86 1.84
N ASP A 134 -5.77 25.24 1.84
CA ASP A 134 -5.30 26.27 0.92
C ASP A 134 -5.49 25.77 -0.51
N VAL A 135 -6.15 26.57 -1.33
CA VAL A 135 -6.31 26.24 -2.75
C VAL A 135 -4.92 26.21 -3.38
N PRO A 136 -4.48 25.06 -3.92
CA PRO A 136 -3.15 24.99 -4.52
C PRO A 136 -3.06 25.93 -5.71
N ALA A 137 -1.90 26.54 -5.91
CA ALA A 137 -1.63 27.34 -7.09
C ALA A 137 -1.71 26.46 -8.37
N ASP A 138 -1.95 27.10 -9.51
CA ASP A 138 -1.94 26.43 -10.80
C ASP A 138 -0.65 25.65 -11.03
N VAL A 139 -0.75 24.54 -11.76
CA VAL A 139 0.38 23.69 -12.08
C VAL A 139 1.42 24.44 -12.89
N LYS A 140 2.63 24.54 -12.37
CA LYS A 140 3.74 25.26 -13.02
C LYS A 140 4.25 24.51 -14.25
N ARG A 141 4.53 25.23 -15.33
CA ARG A 141 5.33 24.74 -16.45
C ARG A 141 6.82 24.92 -16.15
N VAL A 142 7.63 23.99 -16.67
CA VAL A 142 9.10 24.06 -16.56
C VAL A 142 9.62 24.91 -17.73
N THR A 143 9.42 26.24 -17.60
CA THR A 143 9.63 27.19 -18.67
C THR A 143 11.06 27.15 -19.20
N GLY A 144 11.19 27.02 -20.53
CA GLY A 144 12.45 26.97 -21.25
C GLY A 144 13.11 25.60 -21.30
N MET A 145 12.53 24.56 -20.67
CA MET A 145 13.15 23.24 -20.57
C MET A 145 13.53 22.67 -21.94
N ILE A 146 12.71 22.84 -22.96
CA ILE A 146 12.96 22.29 -24.30
C ILE A 146 14.22 22.87 -24.98
N SER A 147 14.70 24.03 -24.51
CA SER A 147 15.90 24.70 -24.99
C SER A 147 17.09 24.61 -24.04
N TRP A 148 16.95 23.95 -22.90
CA TRP A 148 18.04 23.84 -21.93
C TRP A 148 19.18 22.94 -22.45
N SER A 149 20.39 23.36 -22.15
CA SER A 149 21.58 22.52 -22.27
C SER A 149 21.54 21.36 -21.28
N ASP A 150 22.36 20.35 -21.48
CA ASP A 150 22.48 19.23 -20.54
C ASP A 150 22.95 19.68 -19.13
N GLU A 151 23.72 20.76 -19.05
CA GLU A 151 24.18 21.32 -17.78
C GLU A 151 23.00 21.94 -16.97
N GLU A 152 22.18 22.74 -17.64
CA GLU A 152 20.97 23.32 -17.04
C GLU A 152 19.98 22.25 -16.62
N LEU A 153 19.80 21.24 -17.48
CA LEU A 153 18.93 20.10 -17.20
C LEU A 153 19.43 19.27 -15.99
N ARG A 154 20.77 19.05 -15.86
CA ARG A 154 21.37 18.38 -14.71
C ARG A 154 21.16 19.16 -13.41
N LYS A 155 21.24 20.48 -13.46
CA LYS A 155 20.96 21.32 -12.31
C LYS A 155 19.51 21.17 -11.84
N TYR A 156 18.57 21.20 -12.78
CA TYR A 156 17.16 20.97 -12.49
C TYR A 156 16.90 19.54 -11.95
N TYR A 157 17.48 18.52 -12.58
CA TYR A 157 17.40 17.13 -12.13
C TYR A 157 17.81 16.97 -10.66
N GLY A 158 18.92 17.62 -10.27
CA GLY A 158 19.42 17.60 -8.88
C GLY A 158 18.47 18.22 -7.87
N THR A 159 17.56 19.13 -8.29
CA THR A 159 16.59 19.76 -7.39
C THR A 159 15.28 18.97 -7.23
N MET A 160 14.96 18.11 -8.19
CA MET A 160 13.64 17.49 -8.28
C MET A 160 13.52 16.13 -7.58
N GLY A 161 14.65 15.48 -7.30
CA GLY A 161 14.66 14.16 -6.68
C GLY A 161 13.82 13.13 -7.45
N PHE A 162 13.97 13.09 -8.77
CA PHE A 162 13.31 12.10 -9.63
C PHE A 162 13.78 10.67 -9.34
N ALA A 163 12.92 9.69 -9.59
CA ALA A 163 13.27 8.27 -9.61
C ALA A 163 13.82 7.84 -10.96
N MET A 164 13.45 8.53 -12.06
CA MET A 164 14.03 8.33 -13.38
C MET A 164 15.51 8.77 -13.43
N THR A 165 16.27 8.24 -14.39
CA THR A 165 17.67 8.63 -14.62
C THR A 165 17.76 10.01 -15.27
N PHE A 166 18.97 10.59 -15.28
CA PHE A 166 19.20 11.84 -16.02
C PHE A 166 18.97 11.64 -17.53
N GLU A 167 19.37 10.52 -18.05
CA GLU A 167 19.20 10.15 -19.46
C GLU A 167 17.72 10.04 -19.84
N ASP A 168 16.88 9.52 -18.95
CA ASP A 168 15.43 9.49 -19.12
C ASP A 168 14.84 10.92 -19.16
N LEU A 169 15.31 11.82 -18.29
CA LEU A 169 14.86 13.21 -18.28
C LEU A 169 15.34 13.96 -19.55
N ALA A 170 16.55 13.68 -20.04
CA ALA A 170 17.05 14.24 -21.29
C ALA A 170 16.21 13.76 -22.48
N PHE A 171 15.84 12.48 -22.50
CA PHE A 171 14.91 11.94 -23.48
C PHE A 171 13.53 12.65 -23.40
N CYS A 172 13.00 12.90 -22.22
CA CYS A 172 11.75 13.66 -22.05
C CYS A 172 11.88 15.08 -22.60
N ARG A 173 13.00 15.82 -22.31
CA ARG A 173 13.24 17.15 -22.88
C ARG A 173 13.19 17.10 -24.40
N ASP A 174 13.90 16.13 -25.00
CA ASP A 174 13.99 16.01 -26.44
C ASP A 174 12.63 15.65 -27.06
N TYR A 175 11.85 14.77 -26.46
CA TYR A 175 10.48 14.47 -26.86
C TYR A 175 9.57 15.72 -26.82
N PHE A 176 9.58 16.46 -25.73
CA PHE A 176 8.78 17.69 -25.61
C PHE A 176 9.22 18.76 -26.61
N ARG A 177 10.52 18.81 -26.96
CA ARG A 177 11.03 19.72 -27.99
C ARG A 177 10.63 19.30 -29.40
N ASP A 178 10.81 18.03 -29.75
CA ASP A 178 10.77 17.56 -31.11
C ASP A 178 9.36 17.11 -31.53
N GLU A 179 8.55 16.61 -30.62
CA GLU A 179 7.20 16.09 -30.87
C GLU A 179 6.08 17.01 -30.33
N GLU A 180 6.18 17.42 -29.08
CA GLU A 180 5.14 18.25 -28.44
C GLU A 180 5.29 19.74 -28.73
N HIS A 181 6.47 20.22 -29.08
CA HIS A 181 6.81 21.62 -29.36
C HIS A 181 6.39 22.60 -28.22
N ARG A 182 6.46 22.16 -26.98
CA ARG A 182 6.11 22.95 -25.79
C ARG A 182 6.86 22.49 -24.56
N ASP A 183 7.00 23.38 -23.59
CA ASP A 183 7.52 23.00 -22.28
C ASP A 183 6.55 22.10 -21.51
N PRO A 184 7.04 21.07 -20.82
CA PRO A 184 6.22 20.25 -19.94
C PRO A 184 5.78 21.00 -18.69
N SER A 185 4.69 20.57 -18.09
CA SER A 185 4.34 20.93 -16.71
C SER A 185 5.12 20.06 -15.71
N VAL A 186 5.24 20.54 -14.48
CA VAL A 186 5.82 19.76 -13.39
C VAL A 186 5.02 18.47 -13.18
N THR A 187 3.70 18.50 -13.33
CA THR A 187 2.83 17.32 -13.19
C THR A 187 3.13 16.28 -14.27
N GLU A 188 3.28 16.68 -15.53
CA GLU A 188 3.64 15.74 -16.61
C GLU A 188 4.97 15.04 -16.32
N LEU A 189 6.00 15.78 -15.88
CA LEU A 189 7.27 15.17 -15.52
C LEU A 189 7.15 14.23 -14.31
N ARG A 190 6.33 14.54 -13.32
CA ARG A 190 6.09 13.66 -12.17
C ARG A 190 5.31 12.41 -12.54
N VAL A 191 4.34 12.50 -13.44
CA VAL A 191 3.62 11.33 -13.96
C VAL A 191 4.57 10.44 -14.74
N ILE A 192 5.39 11.00 -15.62
CA ILE A 192 6.41 10.25 -16.37
C ILE A 192 7.41 9.61 -15.40
N ASP A 193 7.89 10.34 -14.38
CA ASP A 193 8.78 9.82 -13.34
C ASP A 193 8.19 8.60 -12.60
N THR A 194 6.88 8.61 -12.36
CA THR A 194 6.17 7.46 -11.77
C THR A 194 6.25 6.23 -12.68
N TYR A 195 5.97 6.38 -13.97
CA TYR A 195 6.08 5.29 -14.95
C TYR A 195 7.55 4.83 -15.15
N TRP A 196 8.52 5.72 -15.04
CA TRP A 196 9.93 5.43 -15.14
C TRP A 196 10.58 4.92 -13.86
N SER A 197 9.85 4.89 -12.75
CA SER A 197 10.36 4.37 -11.49
C SER A 197 10.68 2.87 -11.58
N ASP A 198 11.63 2.41 -10.78
CA ASP A 198 11.99 0.98 -10.70
C ASP A 198 10.80 0.13 -10.24
N HIS A 199 9.90 0.71 -9.44
CA HIS A 199 8.64 0.08 -9.02
C HIS A 199 7.78 -0.36 -10.22
N CYS A 200 7.65 0.47 -11.26
CA CYS A 200 6.84 0.17 -12.44
C CYS A 200 7.62 -0.58 -13.53
N ARG A 201 8.90 -0.26 -13.74
CA ARG A 201 9.73 -0.81 -14.82
C ARG A 201 10.57 -2.01 -14.44
N HIS A 202 10.79 -2.24 -13.15
CA HIS A 202 11.64 -3.31 -12.62
C HIS A 202 13.06 -3.32 -13.20
N THR A 203 13.65 -2.16 -13.46
CA THR A 203 14.94 -2.02 -14.12
C THR A 203 16.08 -2.68 -13.35
N THR A 204 16.03 -2.69 -12.01
CA THR A 204 16.97 -3.40 -11.15
C THR A 204 17.00 -4.91 -11.45
N PHE A 205 15.83 -5.55 -11.61
CA PHE A 205 15.72 -6.97 -11.96
C PHE A 205 16.11 -7.25 -13.42
N LEU A 206 16.06 -6.25 -14.30
CA LEU A 206 16.46 -6.34 -15.70
C LEU A 206 17.93 -6.04 -15.92
N THR A 207 18.69 -5.62 -14.90
CA THR A 207 20.13 -5.38 -14.98
C THR A 207 20.85 -6.59 -15.59
N ARG A 208 21.66 -6.35 -16.62
CA ARG A 208 22.44 -7.38 -17.31
C ARG A 208 23.55 -7.90 -16.39
N LEU A 209 23.54 -9.19 -16.12
CA LEU A 209 24.57 -9.88 -15.36
C LEU A 209 25.64 -10.43 -16.29
N ASN A 210 26.84 -9.86 -16.26
CA ASN A 210 27.96 -10.27 -17.11
C ASN A 210 28.86 -11.31 -16.43
N ASN A 211 28.85 -11.37 -15.10
CA ASN A 211 29.62 -12.31 -14.31
C ASN A 211 28.81 -12.83 -13.14
N ILE A 212 28.88 -14.14 -12.89
CA ILE A 212 28.20 -14.79 -11.75
C ILE A 212 29.26 -15.65 -11.07
N GLU A 213 29.54 -15.35 -9.81
CA GLU A 213 30.48 -16.10 -8.97
C GLU A 213 29.73 -16.74 -7.82
N ILE A 214 29.98 -18.01 -7.59
CA ILE A 214 29.38 -18.76 -6.46
C ILE A 214 30.45 -18.96 -5.40
N GLU A 215 30.20 -18.40 -4.22
CA GLU A 215 31.07 -18.59 -3.08
C GLU A 215 31.12 -20.08 -2.67
N LYS A 216 32.30 -20.56 -2.32
CA LYS A 216 32.49 -21.93 -1.84
C LYS A 216 31.93 -22.07 -0.43
N GLY A 217 31.01 -22.99 -0.27
CA GLY A 217 30.35 -23.26 1.00
C GLY A 217 29.59 -24.58 0.99
N LYS A 218 28.87 -24.85 2.05
CA LYS A 218 28.10 -26.10 2.22
C LYS A 218 27.05 -26.33 1.10
N LEU A 219 26.51 -25.26 0.51
CA LEU A 219 25.46 -25.32 -0.50
C LEU A 219 25.95 -25.02 -1.92
N SER A 220 27.25 -24.71 -2.12
CA SER A 220 27.78 -24.30 -3.43
C SER A 220 27.49 -25.29 -4.54
N GLY A 221 27.62 -26.59 -4.30
CA GLY A 221 27.34 -27.62 -5.29
C GLY A 221 25.87 -27.67 -5.77
N ALA A 222 24.94 -27.40 -4.86
CA ALA A 222 23.52 -27.33 -5.23
C ALA A 222 23.22 -26.06 -6.06
N ILE A 223 23.85 -24.94 -5.71
CA ILE A 223 23.71 -23.67 -6.43
C ILE A 223 24.36 -23.75 -7.81
N GLU A 224 25.56 -24.33 -7.93
CA GLU A 224 26.24 -24.58 -9.20
C GLU A 224 25.41 -25.45 -10.13
N LYS A 225 24.78 -26.51 -9.60
CA LYS A 225 23.87 -27.37 -10.36
C LYS A 225 22.67 -26.57 -10.86
N ALA A 226 21.99 -25.80 -10.01
CA ALA A 226 20.84 -24.97 -10.39
C ALA A 226 21.22 -23.93 -11.46
N LEU A 227 22.39 -23.29 -11.35
CA LEU A 227 22.89 -22.37 -12.36
C LEU A 227 23.16 -23.07 -13.71
N GLY A 228 23.69 -24.29 -13.68
CA GLY A 228 23.87 -25.12 -14.87
C GLY A 228 22.54 -25.46 -15.56
N GLU A 229 21.52 -25.84 -14.78
CA GLU A 229 20.16 -26.09 -15.27
C GLU A 229 19.52 -24.83 -15.87
N TYR A 230 19.74 -23.67 -15.25
CA TYR A 230 19.29 -22.38 -15.79
C TYR A 230 19.91 -22.11 -17.18
N PHE A 231 21.21 -22.24 -17.34
CA PHE A 231 21.85 -22.02 -18.64
C PHE A 231 21.43 -23.05 -19.69
N ALA A 232 21.20 -24.31 -19.32
CA ALA A 232 20.68 -25.32 -20.22
C ALA A 232 19.26 -24.96 -20.71
N ALA A 233 18.39 -24.50 -19.82
CA ALA A 233 17.05 -24.04 -20.17
C ALA A 233 17.10 -22.81 -21.09
N ARG A 234 18.03 -21.88 -20.86
CA ARG A 234 18.24 -20.71 -21.75
C ARG A 234 18.64 -21.14 -23.16
N GLU A 235 19.61 -22.03 -23.28
CA GLU A 235 20.05 -22.53 -24.59
C GLU A 235 18.88 -23.13 -25.36
N GLU A 236 18.02 -23.88 -24.67
CA GLU A 236 16.84 -24.49 -25.29
C GLU A 236 15.77 -23.45 -25.69
N LEU A 237 15.48 -22.48 -24.78
CA LEU A 237 14.40 -21.51 -24.99
C LEU A 237 14.77 -20.37 -25.93
N TYR A 238 16.03 -19.95 -25.90
CA TYR A 238 16.47 -18.73 -26.60
C TYR A 238 17.50 -18.98 -27.68
N LYS A 239 17.63 -20.20 -28.16
CA LYS A 239 18.58 -20.55 -29.22
C LYS A 239 18.54 -19.55 -30.36
N GLY A 240 19.67 -18.93 -30.68
CA GLY A 240 19.79 -17.93 -31.73
C GLY A 240 19.23 -16.54 -31.42
N LYS A 241 18.81 -16.28 -30.16
CA LYS A 241 18.35 -14.96 -29.70
C LYS A 241 19.37 -14.36 -28.72
N ASP A 242 19.71 -13.09 -28.88
CA ASP A 242 20.53 -12.34 -27.91
C ASP A 242 19.60 -11.89 -26.74
N LYS A 243 19.46 -12.77 -25.73
CA LYS A 243 18.68 -12.49 -24.54
C LYS A 243 19.64 -12.25 -23.36
N PRO A 244 19.61 -11.07 -22.69
CA PRO A 244 20.45 -10.81 -21.54
C PRO A 244 20.19 -11.79 -20.39
N VAL A 245 21.22 -12.15 -19.64
CA VAL A 245 21.11 -12.78 -18.34
C VAL A 245 20.72 -11.71 -17.34
N SER A 246 19.66 -11.92 -16.58
CA SER A 246 19.18 -11.00 -15.54
C SER A 246 18.44 -11.74 -14.45
N LEU A 247 18.21 -11.10 -13.30
CA LEU A 247 17.42 -11.69 -12.23
C LEU A 247 15.97 -11.97 -12.67
N MET A 248 15.39 -11.09 -13.49
CA MET A 248 14.05 -11.30 -14.06
C MET A 248 14.02 -12.53 -14.97
N ASP A 249 15.05 -12.73 -15.79
CA ASP A 249 15.12 -13.92 -16.64
C ASP A 249 15.22 -15.21 -15.79
N MET A 250 16.04 -15.20 -14.74
CA MET A 250 16.12 -16.32 -13.79
C MET A 250 14.78 -16.61 -13.13
N ALA A 251 14.04 -15.56 -12.73
CA ALA A 251 12.76 -15.72 -12.05
C ALA A 251 11.67 -16.34 -12.95
N VAL A 252 11.66 -16.01 -14.25
CA VAL A 252 10.58 -16.42 -15.17
C VAL A 252 10.91 -17.63 -16.04
N ILE A 253 12.17 -18.06 -16.07
CA ILE A 253 12.60 -19.10 -17.03
C ILE A 253 11.93 -20.45 -16.77
N GLY A 254 11.72 -20.79 -15.50
CA GLY A 254 11.05 -22.03 -15.13
C GLY A 254 9.64 -22.13 -15.71
N ALA A 255 8.84 -21.07 -15.59
CA ALA A 255 7.50 -21.02 -16.17
C ALA A 255 7.53 -21.13 -17.70
N LYS A 256 8.46 -20.45 -18.36
CA LYS A 256 8.65 -20.53 -19.83
C LYS A 256 9.06 -21.93 -20.29
N TYR A 257 9.92 -22.59 -19.51
CA TYR A 257 10.36 -23.95 -19.79
C TYR A 257 9.19 -24.94 -19.67
N LEU A 258 8.44 -24.87 -18.59
CA LEU A 258 7.25 -25.70 -18.36
C LEU A 258 6.20 -25.48 -19.46
N LYS A 259 5.95 -24.23 -19.83
CA LYS A 259 5.02 -23.88 -20.92
C LYS A 259 5.45 -24.50 -22.26
N LYS A 260 6.74 -24.40 -22.63
CA LYS A 260 7.26 -24.99 -23.85
C LYS A 260 7.04 -26.52 -23.93
N HIS A 261 7.02 -27.18 -22.75
CA HIS A 261 6.85 -28.62 -22.64
C HIS A 261 5.41 -29.06 -22.39
N GLY A 262 4.42 -28.15 -22.47
CA GLY A 262 3.00 -28.49 -22.26
C GLY A 262 2.68 -28.95 -20.84
N MET A 263 3.42 -28.42 -19.85
CA MET A 263 3.24 -28.82 -18.44
C MET A 263 2.37 -27.84 -17.65
N VAL A 264 1.88 -26.78 -18.29
CA VAL A 264 1.02 -25.73 -17.72
C VAL A 264 -0.10 -25.36 -18.70
N ASP A 265 -0.73 -26.37 -19.31
CA ASP A 265 -1.80 -26.19 -20.30
C ASP A 265 -3.09 -25.62 -19.68
N ASP A 266 -3.20 -25.67 -18.35
CA ASP A 266 -4.27 -25.07 -17.55
C ASP A 266 -4.04 -23.57 -17.25
N LEU A 267 -2.92 -22.99 -17.68
CA LEU A 267 -2.64 -21.58 -17.49
C LEU A 267 -3.59 -20.72 -18.34
N ASP A 268 -4.37 -19.87 -17.67
CA ASP A 268 -5.25 -18.91 -18.31
C ASP A 268 -4.44 -17.69 -18.77
N GLU A 269 -4.27 -17.51 -20.06
CA GLU A 269 -3.50 -16.43 -20.66
C GLU A 269 -4.40 -15.37 -21.29
N SER A 270 -4.12 -14.10 -20.96
CA SER A 270 -4.81 -12.97 -21.57
C SER A 270 -3.92 -11.71 -21.49
N ASP A 271 -4.28 -10.66 -22.22
CA ASP A 271 -3.64 -9.36 -22.12
C ASP A 271 -4.00 -8.61 -20.83
N GLU A 272 -5.05 -9.03 -20.12
CA GLU A 272 -5.43 -8.55 -18.81
C GLU A 272 -4.76 -9.42 -17.73
N ILE A 273 -3.55 -9.01 -17.32
CA ILE A 273 -2.73 -9.77 -16.36
C ILE A 273 -2.74 -9.03 -15.01
N ASN A 274 -3.65 -9.43 -14.13
CA ASN A 274 -3.72 -8.91 -12.76
C ASN A 274 -3.15 -9.91 -11.73
N ALA A 275 -3.33 -11.21 -11.98
CA ALA A 275 -2.88 -12.30 -11.12
C ALA A 275 -2.53 -13.53 -11.96
N CYS A 276 -1.78 -14.47 -11.40
CA CYS A 276 -1.62 -15.79 -12.04
C CYS A 276 -2.94 -16.52 -11.99
N SER A 277 -3.45 -16.97 -13.13
CA SER A 277 -4.76 -17.60 -13.27
C SER A 277 -4.64 -18.98 -13.94
N ILE A 278 -5.33 -19.98 -13.39
CA ILE A 278 -5.45 -21.32 -13.99
C ILE A 278 -6.90 -21.68 -14.18
N GLU A 279 -7.17 -22.49 -15.19
CA GLU A 279 -8.49 -23.04 -15.46
C GLU A 279 -8.69 -24.37 -14.70
N VAL A 280 -9.77 -24.44 -13.93
CA VAL A 280 -10.08 -25.63 -13.12
C VAL A 280 -11.53 -26.06 -13.34
N PRO A 281 -11.79 -27.33 -13.67
CA PRO A 281 -13.15 -27.83 -13.69
C PRO A 281 -13.70 -28.01 -12.27
N VAL A 282 -14.82 -27.37 -11.97
CA VAL A 282 -15.50 -27.44 -10.67
C VAL A 282 -16.89 -28.05 -10.86
N THR A 283 -17.21 -29.08 -10.08
CA THR A 283 -18.53 -29.73 -10.13
C THR A 283 -19.39 -29.22 -8.98
N ILE A 284 -20.50 -28.55 -9.32
CA ILE A 284 -21.49 -27.99 -8.38
C ILE A 284 -22.84 -28.63 -8.72
N ASP A 285 -23.47 -29.29 -7.78
CA ASP A 285 -24.77 -29.94 -7.93
C ASP A 285 -24.86 -30.86 -9.18
N GLY A 286 -23.78 -31.61 -9.45
CA GLY A 286 -23.67 -32.53 -10.57
C GLY A 286 -23.41 -31.90 -11.94
N LYS A 287 -23.24 -30.58 -12.01
CA LYS A 287 -22.85 -29.86 -13.22
C LYS A 287 -21.40 -29.41 -13.12
N THR A 288 -20.60 -29.71 -14.14
CA THR A 288 -19.20 -29.29 -14.22
C THR A 288 -19.10 -27.96 -14.97
N GLU A 289 -18.49 -26.98 -14.35
CA GLU A 289 -18.23 -25.64 -14.89
C GLU A 289 -16.74 -25.35 -14.90
N GLN A 290 -16.26 -24.53 -15.84
CA GLN A 290 -14.89 -24.03 -15.84
C GLN A 290 -14.78 -22.81 -14.94
N TRP A 291 -13.84 -22.86 -14.03
CA TRP A 291 -13.52 -21.76 -13.10
C TRP A 291 -12.11 -21.27 -13.34
N LEU A 292 -11.88 -20.00 -13.04
CA LEU A 292 -10.56 -19.39 -12.93
C LEU A 292 -10.19 -19.36 -11.44
N VAL A 293 -9.08 -20.00 -11.11
CA VAL A 293 -8.45 -19.89 -9.79
C VAL A 293 -7.26 -18.97 -9.92
N GLN A 294 -7.25 -17.90 -9.15
CA GLN A 294 -6.26 -16.85 -9.24
C GLN A 294 -5.40 -16.80 -7.98
N PHE A 295 -4.09 -16.68 -8.18
CA PHE A 295 -3.10 -16.46 -7.12
C PHE A 295 -2.37 -15.15 -7.34
N LYS A 296 -2.30 -14.35 -6.30
CA LYS A 296 -1.50 -13.11 -6.27
C LYS A 296 -0.66 -13.08 -5.01
N ASN A 297 0.58 -12.64 -5.16
CA ASN A 297 1.40 -12.19 -4.05
C ASN A 297 1.84 -10.75 -4.30
N GLU A 298 1.81 -9.95 -3.24
CA GLU A 298 2.15 -8.54 -3.26
C GLU A 298 3.24 -8.26 -2.23
N THR A 299 4.28 -7.53 -2.61
CA THR A 299 5.30 -7.04 -1.70
C THR A 299 5.03 -5.57 -1.37
N HIS A 300 4.99 -5.24 -0.08
CA HIS A 300 4.73 -3.88 0.39
C HIS A 300 5.76 -3.45 1.44
N ASN A 301 7.04 -3.57 1.07
CA ASN A 301 8.18 -3.44 1.98
C ASN A 301 8.35 -2.01 2.50
N HIS A 302 8.52 -1.05 1.58
CA HIS A 302 8.75 0.35 1.90
C HIS A 302 7.63 0.98 2.73
N PRO A 303 6.35 0.90 2.33
CA PRO A 303 5.27 1.48 3.11
C PRO A 303 5.15 0.86 4.51
N THR A 304 5.34 -0.45 4.64
CA THR A 304 5.28 -1.13 5.95
C THR A 304 6.43 -0.74 6.85
N GLU A 305 7.58 -0.38 6.31
CA GLU A 305 8.71 0.08 7.07
C GLU A 305 8.50 1.46 7.69
N ILE A 306 7.89 2.39 6.95
CA ILE A 306 7.69 3.77 7.38
C ILE A 306 6.39 3.99 8.16
N GLU A 307 5.34 3.23 7.83
CA GLU A 307 4.03 3.25 8.50
C GLU A 307 3.49 1.81 8.59
N PRO A 308 3.89 1.07 9.63
CA PRO A 308 3.71 -0.38 9.69
C PRO A 308 2.26 -0.86 9.60
N PHE A 309 1.33 -0.16 10.26
CA PHE A 309 -0.07 -0.56 10.30
C PHE A 309 -0.73 -0.41 8.92
N GLY A 310 -0.71 0.77 8.34
CA GLY A 310 -1.32 1.04 7.05
C GLY A 310 -0.60 0.34 5.91
N GLY A 311 0.75 0.28 5.96
CA GLY A 311 1.54 -0.42 4.96
C GLY A 311 1.21 -1.90 4.87
N ALA A 312 1.14 -2.62 5.99
CA ALA A 312 0.76 -4.03 6.01
C ALA A 312 -0.74 -4.26 5.73
N ALA A 313 -1.61 -3.36 6.18
CA ALA A 313 -3.03 -3.39 5.85
C ALA A 313 -3.23 -3.29 4.33
N THR A 314 -2.59 -2.32 3.69
CA THR A 314 -2.68 -2.13 2.24
C THR A 314 -1.96 -3.23 1.46
N CYS A 315 -0.93 -3.87 2.02
CA CYS A 315 -0.31 -5.07 1.44
C CYS A 315 -1.36 -6.15 1.18
N LEU A 316 -2.22 -6.44 2.16
CA LEU A 316 -3.34 -7.37 1.98
C LEU A 316 -4.39 -6.81 1.02
N GLY A 317 -4.75 -5.54 1.15
CA GLY A 317 -5.73 -4.89 0.28
C GLY A 317 -5.30 -4.91 -1.19
N GLY A 318 -4.04 -4.59 -1.50
CA GLY A 318 -3.49 -4.69 -2.86
C GLY A 318 -3.51 -6.11 -3.40
N ALA A 319 -3.08 -7.08 -2.57
CA ALA A 319 -3.11 -8.49 -2.96
C ALA A 319 -4.53 -8.97 -3.31
N ILE A 320 -5.57 -8.46 -2.61
CA ILE A 320 -6.98 -8.79 -2.89
C ILE A 320 -7.47 -8.09 -4.17
N ARG A 321 -7.12 -6.82 -4.37
CA ARG A 321 -7.63 -6.02 -5.50
C ARG A 321 -7.24 -6.58 -6.87
N ASP A 322 -6.06 -7.19 -7.00
CA ASP A 322 -5.63 -7.75 -8.28
C ASP A 322 -6.50 -8.93 -8.76
N PRO A 323 -6.72 -10.01 -7.99
CA PRO A 323 -7.69 -11.04 -8.36
C PRO A 323 -9.12 -10.50 -8.48
N LEU A 324 -9.48 -9.51 -7.65
CA LEU A 324 -10.79 -8.84 -7.75
C LEU A 324 -10.94 -8.13 -9.09
N SER A 325 -9.88 -7.48 -9.60
CA SER A 325 -9.85 -6.92 -10.95
C SER A 325 -10.05 -8.03 -12.01
N GLY A 326 -9.52 -9.22 -11.77
CA GLY A 326 -9.83 -10.43 -12.54
C GLY A 326 -11.23 -11.02 -12.29
N ARG A 327 -12.11 -10.32 -11.57
CA ARG A 327 -13.48 -10.71 -11.14
C ARG A 327 -13.48 -11.92 -10.19
N ALA A 328 -12.35 -12.29 -9.60
CA ALA A 328 -12.28 -13.39 -8.64
C ALA A 328 -12.69 -12.90 -7.24
N TYR A 329 -13.44 -13.74 -6.54
CA TYR A 329 -13.69 -13.57 -5.11
C TYR A 329 -12.55 -14.20 -4.32
N VAL A 330 -11.86 -13.40 -3.53
CA VAL A 330 -10.75 -13.86 -2.69
C VAL A 330 -11.30 -14.53 -1.44
N TYR A 331 -10.86 -15.74 -1.17
CA TYR A 331 -11.34 -16.55 -0.04
C TYR A 331 -10.25 -17.03 0.91
N GLN A 332 -8.98 -16.87 0.56
CA GLN A 332 -7.84 -17.28 1.37
C GLN A 332 -6.72 -16.28 1.28
N ALA A 333 -6.15 -15.89 2.43
CA ALA A 333 -4.95 -15.08 2.53
C ALA A 333 -3.80 -15.85 3.20
N MET A 334 -2.58 -15.43 2.89
CA MET A 334 -1.33 -15.88 3.49
C MET A 334 -0.42 -14.67 3.72
N ARG A 335 0.48 -14.76 4.70
CA ARG A 335 1.43 -13.69 5.00
C ARG A 335 2.83 -14.25 5.21
N VAL A 336 3.82 -13.67 4.55
CA VAL A 336 5.23 -14.00 4.75
C VAL A 336 6.01 -12.72 5.02
N THR A 337 6.82 -12.70 6.08
CA THR A 337 7.62 -11.54 6.43
C THR A 337 9.08 -11.87 6.68
N GLY A 338 9.96 -10.91 6.38
CA GLY A 338 11.34 -10.89 6.82
C GLY A 338 11.59 -9.63 7.64
N SER A 339 12.11 -9.77 8.84
CA SER A 339 12.34 -8.68 9.80
C SER A 339 13.67 -8.86 10.54
N GLY A 340 14.24 -7.75 11.01
CA GLY A 340 15.26 -7.83 12.07
C GLY A 340 14.63 -8.36 13.37
N ASP A 341 15.47 -8.69 14.35
CA ASP A 341 15.03 -9.18 15.65
C ASP A 341 14.16 -8.13 16.39
N PRO A 342 12.88 -8.44 16.68
CA PRO A 342 11.99 -7.51 17.36
C PRO A 342 12.28 -7.35 18.86
N THR A 343 13.20 -8.12 19.41
CA THR A 343 13.61 -8.03 20.82
C THR A 343 14.74 -7.03 21.05
N VAL A 344 15.34 -6.50 19.98
CA VAL A 344 16.40 -5.48 20.06
C VAL A 344 15.89 -4.28 20.87
N PRO A 345 16.67 -3.81 21.88
CA PRO A 345 16.30 -2.67 22.69
C PRO A 345 16.12 -1.39 21.86
N PHE A 346 15.18 -0.55 22.25
CA PHE A 346 14.89 0.71 21.55
C PHE A 346 16.13 1.59 21.32
N LYS A 347 17.03 1.66 22.32
CA LYS A 347 18.27 2.44 22.22
C LYS A 347 19.22 2.00 21.11
N ASP A 348 19.09 0.74 20.68
CA ASP A 348 19.96 0.12 19.67
C ASP A 348 19.29 0.17 18.27
N THR A 349 18.17 0.91 18.15
CA THR A 349 17.51 1.12 16.86
C THR A 349 18.42 1.86 15.89
N MET A 350 18.52 1.37 14.65
CA MET A 350 19.26 2.04 13.59
C MET A 350 18.73 3.46 13.38
N LYS A 351 19.61 4.44 13.30
CA LYS A 351 19.25 5.84 13.10
C LYS A 351 18.43 6.01 11.79
N GLY A 352 17.33 6.76 11.85
CA GLY A 352 16.43 6.97 10.72
C GLY A 352 15.44 5.83 10.48
N LYS A 353 15.35 4.86 11.38
CA LYS A 353 14.40 3.75 11.32
C LYS A 353 13.44 3.75 12.51
N LEU A 354 12.26 3.20 12.31
CA LEU A 354 11.39 2.84 13.43
C LEU A 354 11.96 1.62 14.17
N PRO A 355 11.70 1.48 15.48
CA PRO A 355 12.11 0.28 16.22
C PRO A 355 11.51 -0.98 15.60
N THR A 356 12.32 -2.04 15.42
CA THR A 356 11.91 -3.30 14.79
C THR A 356 10.66 -3.89 15.44
N ARG A 357 10.56 -3.80 16.77
CA ARG A 357 9.35 -4.25 17.50
C ARG A 357 8.10 -3.45 17.12
N LYS A 358 8.22 -2.11 16.99
CA LYS A 358 7.11 -1.25 16.56
C LYS A 358 6.65 -1.62 15.15
N ILE A 359 7.61 -1.84 14.24
CA ILE A 359 7.32 -2.27 12.87
C ILE A 359 6.60 -3.63 12.88
N THR A 360 7.17 -4.62 13.54
CA THR A 360 6.65 -6.00 13.54
C THR A 360 5.24 -6.09 14.12
N THR A 361 5.01 -5.48 15.31
CA THR A 361 3.70 -5.50 15.96
C THR A 361 2.66 -4.67 15.21
N GLY A 362 3.05 -3.49 14.69
CA GLY A 362 2.17 -2.63 13.91
C GLY A 362 1.75 -3.28 12.59
N ALA A 363 2.70 -3.91 11.89
CA ALA A 363 2.42 -4.63 10.66
C ALA A 363 1.48 -5.83 10.87
N ALA A 364 1.71 -6.63 11.91
CA ALA A 364 0.83 -7.74 12.26
C ALA A 364 -0.60 -7.24 12.58
N ALA A 365 -0.73 -6.15 13.34
CA ALA A 365 -2.01 -5.54 13.66
C ALA A 365 -2.73 -5.00 12.41
N GLY A 366 -2.02 -4.34 11.49
CA GLY A 366 -2.58 -3.79 10.26
C GLY A 366 -3.10 -4.88 9.32
N TYR A 367 -2.30 -5.91 9.08
CA TYR A 367 -2.69 -7.05 8.25
C TYR A 367 -3.92 -7.77 8.81
N SER A 368 -3.90 -8.06 10.12
CA SER A 368 -5.03 -8.68 10.83
C SER A 368 -6.29 -7.81 10.79
N SER A 369 -6.15 -6.52 11.00
CA SER A 369 -7.28 -5.57 10.97
C SER A 369 -7.97 -5.56 9.61
N TYR A 370 -7.20 -5.52 8.52
CA TYR A 370 -7.75 -5.56 7.17
C TYR A 370 -8.50 -6.86 6.90
N GLY A 371 -7.87 -8.01 7.20
CA GLY A 371 -8.49 -9.32 7.04
C GLY A 371 -9.79 -9.47 7.83
N ASN A 372 -9.81 -9.02 9.08
CA ASN A 372 -11.02 -9.07 9.92
C ASN A 372 -12.17 -8.23 9.35
N GLN A 373 -11.89 -7.02 8.86
CA GLN A 373 -12.91 -6.12 8.32
C GLN A 373 -13.48 -6.62 6.99
N ILE A 374 -12.66 -7.20 6.14
CA ILE A 374 -13.13 -7.78 4.88
C ILE A 374 -13.74 -9.17 5.06
N GLY A 375 -13.51 -9.81 6.20
CA GLY A 375 -13.98 -11.17 6.49
C GLY A 375 -13.17 -12.26 5.80
N LEU A 376 -11.86 -12.06 5.70
CA LEU A 376 -10.91 -12.96 5.03
C LEU A 376 -9.93 -13.57 6.05
N ALA A 377 -9.90 -14.89 6.13
CA ALA A 377 -8.96 -15.58 7.00
C ALA A 377 -7.54 -15.61 6.40
N THR A 378 -6.54 -15.35 7.25
CA THR A 378 -5.13 -15.59 6.92
C THR A 378 -4.77 -16.99 7.39
N GLY A 379 -4.79 -17.95 6.46
CA GLY A 379 -4.62 -19.38 6.79
C GLY A 379 -3.18 -19.80 7.08
N GLN A 380 -2.19 -18.98 6.67
CA GLN A 380 -0.77 -19.20 6.94
C GLN A 380 -0.07 -17.89 7.22
N VAL A 381 0.73 -17.87 8.28
CA VAL A 381 1.65 -16.76 8.61
C VAL A 381 3.04 -17.37 8.85
N THR A 382 4.02 -16.86 8.13
CA THR A 382 5.43 -17.23 8.30
C THR A 382 6.25 -15.96 8.50
N GLU A 383 6.93 -15.84 9.63
CA GLU A 383 7.79 -14.71 9.96
C GLU A 383 9.22 -15.19 10.12
N LEU A 384 10.14 -14.60 9.37
CA LEU A 384 11.58 -14.88 9.42
C LEU A 384 12.29 -13.69 10.05
N TYR A 385 13.25 -13.98 10.92
CA TYR A 385 14.04 -12.96 11.60
C TYR A 385 15.51 -13.15 11.24
N ASP A 386 16.08 -12.13 10.57
CA ASP A 386 17.47 -12.12 10.15
C ASP A 386 18.01 -10.69 10.16
N PRO A 387 19.26 -10.45 10.58
CA PRO A 387 19.87 -9.12 10.59
C PRO A 387 19.87 -8.42 9.23
N GLY A 388 19.89 -9.16 8.11
CA GLY A 388 19.80 -8.62 6.76
C GLY A 388 18.53 -7.82 6.50
N TYR A 389 17.43 -8.13 7.19
CA TYR A 389 16.17 -7.40 7.06
C TYR A 389 16.08 -6.12 7.90
N VAL A 390 17.11 -5.75 8.64
CA VAL A 390 17.18 -4.46 9.34
C VAL A 390 17.28 -3.31 8.34
N ALA A 391 18.01 -3.51 7.24
CA ALA A 391 18.15 -2.50 6.20
C ALA A 391 16.83 -2.26 5.46
N LYS A 392 16.12 -3.33 5.13
CA LYS A 392 14.81 -3.30 4.46
C LYS A 392 13.97 -4.50 4.91
N ARG A 393 12.84 -4.22 5.54
CA ARG A 393 11.84 -5.23 5.88
C ARG A 393 11.25 -5.84 4.62
N MET A 394 10.95 -7.12 4.64
CA MET A 394 10.11 -7.79 3.65
C MET A 394 8.71 -8.00 4.23
N GLU A 395 7.70 -7.51 3.53
CA GLU A 395 6.29 -7.73 3.83
C GLU A 395 5.61 -8.26 2.58
N ILE A 396 5.12 -9.50 2.63
CA ILE A 396 4.45 -10.17 1.51
C ILE A 396 3.05 -10.58 1.97
N GLY A 397 2.05 -10.09 1.24
CA GLY A 397 0.69 -10.60 1.28
C GLY A 397 0.45 -11.52 0.09
N ALA A 398 -0.16 -12.67 0.29
CA ALA A 398 -0.57 -13.55 -0.80
C ALA A 398 -2.00 -13.98 -0.62
N VAL A 399 -2.71 -14.17 -1.73
CA VAL A 399 -4.13 -14.55 -1.71
C VAL A 399 -4.47 -15.53 -2.81
N ILE A 400 -5.56 -16.28 -2.57
CA ILE A 400 -6.20 -17.13 -3.58
C ILE A 400 -7.64 -16.65 -3.74
N GLY A 401 -8.03 -16.44 -4.99
CA GLY A 401 -9.40 -16.10 -5.38
C GLY A 401 -9.91 -17.03 -6.47
N ALA A 402 -11.21 -17.04 -6.70
CA ALA A 402 -11.83 -17.83 -7.76
C ALA A 402 -13.08 -17.15 -8.33
N SER A 403 -13.37 -17.44 -9.60
CA SER A 403 -14.59 -16.99 -10.28
C SER A 403 -14.99 -17.99 -11.38
N PRO A 404 -16.30 -18.12 -11.71
CA PRO A 404 -16.71 -18.84 -12.90
C PRO A 404 -16.10 -18.16 -14.16
N LYS A 405 -15.44 -18.93 -15.01
CA LYS A 405 -14.82 -18.41 -16.25
C LYS A 405 -15.83 -17.68 -17.14
N ALA A 406 -17.07 -18.14 -17.16
CA ALA A 406 -18.17 -17.54 -17.94
C ALA A 406 -18.46 -16.07 -17.54
N ASN A 407 -18.16 -15.69 -16.30
CA ASN A 407 -18.40 -14.33 -15.80
C ASN A 407 -17.27 -13.34 -16.18
N VAL A 408 -16.14 -13.83 -16.66
CA VAL A 408 -14.98 -12.99 -16.97
C VAL A 408 -14.95 -12.68 -18.45
N LYS A 409 -15.23 -11.42 -18.81
CA LYS A 409 -15.07 -10.90 -20.17
C LYS A 409 -13.77 -10.11 -20.25
N ARG A 410 -13.08 -10.26 -21.38
CA ARG A 410 -11.81 -9.59 -21.65
C ARG A 410 -11.83 -9.07 -23.08
N PHE A 411 -12.19 -7.80 -23.19
CA PHE A 411 -12.30 -7.13 -24.49
C PHE A 411 -11.39 -5.91 -24.50
N GLU A 412 -10.81 -5.59 -25.65
CA GLU A 412 -10.11 -4.32 -25.81
C GLU A 412 -11.07 -3.14 -25.66
N PRO A 413 -10.69 -2.13 -24.87
CA PRO A 413 -11.43 -0.88 -24.79
C PRO A 413 -11.48 -0.18 -26.15
N LYS A 414 -12.57 0.51 -26.43
CA LYS A 414 -12.78 1.24 -27.70
C LYS A 414 -13.20 2.67 -27.40
N PRO A 415 -12.94 3.62 -28.31
CA PRO A 415 -13.45 4.97 -28.18
C PRO A 415 -14.98 4.96 -27.97
N GLY A 416 -15.44 5.63 -26.93
CA GLY A 416 -16.84 5.66 -26.50
C GLY A 416 -17.18 4.70 -25.36
N ASP A 417 -16.26 3.83 -24.94
CA ASP A 417 -16.44 3.04 -23.72
C ASP A 417 -16.38 3.92 -22.47
N ILE A 418 -17.13 3.53 -21.46
CA ILE A 418 -17.23 4.28 -20.20
C ILE A 418 -16.21 3.74 -19.20
N ILE A 419 -15.39 4.62 -18.65
CA ILE A 419 -14.51 4.32 -17.54
C ILE A 419 -15.25 4.62 -16.24
N VAL A 420 -15.36 3.60 -15.38
CA VAL A 420 -15.99 3.72 -14.06
C VAL A 420 -14.94 3.58 -12.99
N LEU A 421 -14.78 4.60 -12.15
CA LEU A 421 -13.99 4.53 -10.92
C LEU A 421 -14.91 4.06 -9.79
N LEU A 422 -14.64 2.88 -9.27
CA LEU A 422 -15.44 2.27 -8.21
C LEU A 422 -14.59 2.12 -6.95
N GLY A 423 -15.04 2.71 -5.84
CA GLY A 423 -14.31 2.65 -4.57
C GLY A 423 -14.69 3.75 -3.60
N GLY A 424 -13.85 3.98 -2.62
CA GLY A 424 -13.97 5.11 -1.68
C GLY A 424 -13.40 6.41 -2.26
N ALA A 425 -13.53 7.50 -1.51
CA ALA A 425 -12.88 8.76 -1.85
C ALA A 425 -11.35 8.57 -1.86
N THR A 426 -10.69 9.11 -2.87
CA THR A 426 -9.24 9.11 -2.98
C THR A 426 -8.67 10.41 -2.40
N GLY A 427 -7.61 10.29 -1.59
CA GLY A 427 -6.87 11.41 -1.04
C GLY A 427 -5.46 11.50 -1.64
N ARG A 428 -4.55 12.06 -0.88
CA ARG A 428 -3.11 12.13 -1.22
C ARG A 428 -2.35 10.87 -0.85
N ASP A 429 -2.99 9.94 -0.14
CA ASP A 429 -2.38 8.68 0.31
C ASP A 429 -1.89 7.88 -0.90
N GLY A 430 -0.64 7.47 -0.87
CA GLY A 430 -0.01 6.66 -1.91
C GLY A 430 0.47 7.42 -3.16
N CYS A 431 0.24 8.73 -3.28
CA CYS A 431 0.64 9.50 -4.46
C CYS A 431 2.13 9.44 -4.79
N GLY A 432 3.00 9.27 -3.80
CA GLY A 432 4.45 9.13 -3.95
C GLY A 432 4.93 7.67 -3.82
N GLY A 433 4.03 6.70 -3.71
CA GLY A 433 4.37 5.32 -3.34
C GLY A 433 5.31 4.62 -4.33
N ALA A 434 5.08 4.75 -5.62
CA ALA A 434 5.92 4.13 -6.66
C ALA A 434 7.33 4.71 -6.67
N THR A 435 7.45 6.05 -6.64
CA THR A 435 8.76 6.73 -6.64
C THR A 435 9.49 6.57 -5.31
N GLY A 436 8.78 6.62 -4.17
CA GLY A 436 9.34 6.39 -2.84
C GLY A 436 9.88 4.97 -2.67
N SER A 437 9.17 3.98 -3.16
CA SER A 437 9.61 2.57 -3.15
C SER A 437 10.87 2.32 -3.99
N SER A 438 11.16 3.19 -4.96
CA SER A 438 12.32 3.10 -5.85
C SER A 438 13.58 3.81 -5.31
N LYS A 439 13.51 4.44 -4.13
CA LYS A 439 14.62 5.21 -3.54
C LYS A 439 15.21 4.50 -2.33
N ALA A 440 16.49 4.75 -2.08
CA ALA A 440 17.13 4.36 -0.82
C ALA A 440 16.58 5.19 0.34
N HIS A 441 16.39 4.56 1.50
CA HIS A 441 16.02 5.28 2.72
C HIS A 441 17.19 6.12 3.23
N THR A 442 16.91 7.40 3.46
CA THR A 442 17.82 8.35 4.10
C THR A 442 17.20 8.84 5.42
N LEU A 443 17.99 9.55 6.23
CA LEU A 443 17.50 10.13 7.48
C LEU A 443 16.37 11.14 7.28
N GLU A 444 16.31 11.79 6.11
CA GLU A 444 15.32 12.78 5.74
C GLU A 444 14.04 12.15 5.16
N SER A 445 14.07 10.85 4.82
CA SER A 445 12.93 10.16 4.20
C SER A 445 11.68 10.18 5.08
N ILE A 446 11.81 10.09 6.40
CA ILE A 446 10.68 10.07 7.34
C ILE A 446 9.91 11.40 7.31
N GLU A 447 10.58 12.53 7.12
CA GLU A 447 9.93 13.84 7.10
C GLU A 447 9.18 14.13 5.78
N VAL A 448 9.54 13.45 4.70
CA VAL A 448 9.05 13.70 3.33
C VAL A 448 8.03 12.66 2.86
N CYS A 449 8.00 11.47 3.48
CA CYS A 449 7.27 10.29 2.99
C CYS A 449 5.77 10.23 3.32
N GLY A 450 5.18 11.26 3.93
CA GLY A 450 3.79 11.24 4.42
C GLY A 450 2.71 10.89 3.38
N ALA A 451 2.97 11.07 2.09
CA ALA A 451 2.04 10.72 1.02
C ALA A 451 2.36 9.37 0.33
N GLU A 452 3.38 8.63 0.78
CA GLU A 452 3.86 7.42 0.09
C GLU A 452 3.11 6.14 0.51
N VAL A 453 2.40 6.17 1.63
CA VAL A 453 1.66 5.02 2.15
C VAL A 453 0.20 5.08 1.74
N GLN A 454 -0.24 4.13 0.95
CA GLN A 454 -1.64 3.97 0.58
C GLN A 454 -2.48 3.59 1.80
N LYS A 455 -3.73 4.05 1.83
CA LYS A 455 -4.73 3.66 2.83
C LYS A 455 -5.88 2.93 2.14
N GLY A 456 -6.06 1.67 2.47
CA GLY A 456 -7.16 0.87 1.97
C GLY A 456 -8.45 1.08 2.77
N ASN A 457 -9.58 0.78 2.14
CA ASN A 457 -10.90 0.77 2.78
C ASN A 457 -11.51 -0.64 2.72
N PRO A 458 -11.21 -1.52 3.68
CA PRO A 458 -11.64 -2.92 3.64
C PRO A 458 -13.17 -3.10 3.60
N PRO A 459 -14.01 -2.31 4.32
CA PRO A 459 -15.47 -2.43 4.17
C PRO A 459 -15.97 -2.12 2.76
N THR A 460 -15.39 -1.12 2.09
CA THR A 460 -15.73 -0.80 0.68
C THR A 460 -15.24 -1.89 -0.26
N GLU A 461 -14.02 -2.38 -0.09
CA GLU A 461 -13.47 -3.48 -0.89
C GLU A 461 -14.29 -4.77 -0.73
N ARG A 462 -14.77 -5.07 0.48
CA ARG A 462 -15.72 -6.17 0.70
C ARG A 462 -17.02 -6.01 -0.09
N LYS A 463 -17.57 -4.78 -0.16
CA LYS A 463 -18.78 -4.51 -0.96
C LYS A 463 -18.51 -4.76 -2.44
N ILE A 464 -17.35 -4.34 -2.95
CA ILE A 464 -16.94 -4.56 -4.35
C ILE A 464 -16.74 -6.05 -4.64
N GLN A 465 -16.08 -6.80 -3.75
CA GLN A 465 -15.96 -8.25 -3.89
C GLN A 465 -17.32 -8.94 -4.01
N ARG A 466 -18.29 -8.52 -3.20
CA ARG A 466 -19.65 -9.08 -3.26
C ARG A 466 -20.38 -8.68 -4.54
N LEU A 467 -20.20 -7.45 -4.99
CA LEU A 467 -20.80 -6.95 -6.24
C LEU A 467 -20.27 -7.73 -7.45
N PHE A 468 -18.96 -8.00 -7.50
CA PHE A 468 -18.35 -8.71 -8.64
C PHE A 468 -18.65 -10.23 -8.66
N ARG A 469 -19.23 -10.77 -7.59
CA ARG A 469 -19.80 -12.13 -7.62
C ARG A 469 -21.09 -12.22 -8.40
N ASP A 470 -21.78 -11.11 -8.59
CA ASP A 470 -23.00 -11.06 -9.38
C ASP A 470 -22.66 -11.15 -10.88
N PRO A 471 -23.11 -12.19 -11.58
CA PRO A 471 -22.85 -12.36 -13.01
C PRO A 471 -23.47 -11.25 -13.87
N GLU A 472 -24.58 -10.62 -13.42
CA GLU A 472 -25.18 -9.51 -14.13
C GLU A 472 -24.25 -8.29 -14.15
N VAL A 473 -23.43 -8.10 -13.10
CA VAL A 473 -22.45 -7.02 -13.02
C VAL A 473 -21.14 -7.43 -13.70
N SER A 474 -20.58 -8.56 -13.33
CA SER A 474 -19.23 -8.97 -13.78
C SER A 474 -19.15 -9.16 -15.29
N THR A 475 -20.22 -9.62 -15.95
CA THR A 475 -20.26 -9.79 -17.40
C THR A 475 -20.36 -8.48 -18.19
N LEU A 476 -20.67 -7.35 -17.54
CA LEU A 476 -20.67 -6.01 -18.15
C LEU A 476 -19.26 -5.41 -18.23
N ILE A 477 -18.33 -5.92 -17.43
CA ILE A 477 -16.97 -5.37 -17.32
C ILE A 477 -16.13 -5.91 -18.48
N LYS A 478 -15.70 -5.02 -19.38
CA LYS A 478 -14.82 -5.38 -20.50
C LYS A 478 -13.38 -5.63 -20.01
N ARG A 479 -12.86 -4.74 -19.20
CA ARG A 479 -11.52 -4.79 -18.62
C ARG A 479 -11.53 -4.08 -17.27
N CYS A 480 -10.76 -4.55 -16.33
CA CYS A 480 -10.68 -3.96 -14.99
C CYS A 480 -9.22 -3.94 -14.52
N ASN A 481 -8.86 -2.90 -13.80
CA ASN A 481 -7.56 -2.78 -13.14
C ASN A 481 -7.74 -2.13 -11.77
N ASP A 482 -6.86 -2.42 -10.82
CA ASP A 482 -6.87 -1.74 -9.53
C ASP A 482 -6.16 -0.37 -9.61
N ILE A 483 -6.37 0.46 -8.59
CA ILE A 483 -5.58 1.69 -8.39
C ILE A 483 -4.54 1.42 -7.32
N GLY A 484 -3.33 1.16 -7.76
CA GLY A 484 -2.17 0.94 -6.90
C GLY A 484 -1.30 2.18 -6.71
N ALA A 485 -0.03 1.97 -6.39
CA ALA A 485 0.96 3.01 -6.09
C ALA A 485 1.21 4.01 -7.26
N GLY A 486 0.90 3.62 -8.49
CA GLY A 486 0.99 4.50 -9.67
C GLY A 486 -0.19 5.47 -9.82
N GLY A 487 -1.22 5.34 -8.99
CA GLY A 487 -2.40 6.21 -8.99
C GLY A 487 -3.31 6.03 -10.22
N VAL A 488 -4.18 7.00 -10.42
CA VAL A 488 -5.21 6.97 -11.49
C VAL A 488 -4.59 6.89 -12.88
N CYS A 489 -3.47 7.59 -13.13
CA CYS A 489 -2.84 7.61 -14.44
C CYS A 489 -2.29 6.23 -14.87
N VAL A 490 -1.70 5.47 -13.93
CA VAL A 490 -1.24 4.10 -14.21
C VAL A 490 -2.44 3.16 -14.36
N ALA A 491 -3.44 3.26 -13.47
CA ALA A 491 -4.63 2.40 -13.52
C ALA A 491 -5.38 2.55 -14.85
N ILE A 492 -5.60 3.77 -15.32
CA ILE A 492 -6.27 4.05 -16.61
C ILE A 492 -5.35 3.67 -17.79
N GLY A 493 -4.05 4.01 -17.72
CA GLY A 493 -3.10 3.65 -18.75
C GLY A 493 -2.95 2.13 -18.95
N ALA A 494 -3.11 1.34 -17.90
CA ALA A 494 -3.10 -0.12 -17.99
C ALA A 494 -4.41 -0.71 -18.56
N LEU A 495 -5.49 0.07 -18.61
CA LEU A 495 -6.74 -0.35 -19.27
C LEU A 495 -6.68 -0.12 -20.79
N ALA A 496 -5.93 0.87 -21.24
CA ALA A 496 -5.78 1.21 -22.66
C ALA A 496 -4.81 0.25 -23.36
#